data_ada17b10c4a4af0107ccc4d8021f783e
#
_entry.id   ada17b10c4a4af0107ccc4d8021f783e
#
_cell.length_a   1.000
_cell.length_b   1.000
_cell.length_c   1.000
_cell.angle_alpha   90.00
_cell.angle_beta   90.00
_cell.angle_gamma   90.00
#
_symmetry.space_group_name_H-M   'P 1'
#
loop_
_entity.id
_entity.type
_entity.pdbx_description
1 polymer ?
#
loop_
_entity_poly.entity_id
_entity_poly.type
_entity_poly.pdbx_seq_one_letter_code
_entity_poly.pdbx_strand_id
1 'polypeptide(L)'
;MLFRSSRREKTGTEGGNKYYHLILLAKNETGYRNLSVLSSLSFTEGFYYKPRIDWELLEQYHDGLICSTACVAGEVPQLILLGRTADAERVAGRYRELFGADNYFLELQDHAMDEEARVNRELVPMAKRLGVRLIATNDVHYLERADAAAHDALLCVGTNRKVSDQQRMRFPCPDFYLKSADEMSDLFREVPEAISNTLLVNEMANLIIPLPGPLLPEFEIPSFYSQDNDLQAGPEVREPDLGGEVAGRLGF
;
A
#
# COMPACT_ATOMS: atom_id res chain seq x y z
N MET A 1 1.48 -0.90 0.45
CA MET A 1 2.64 -1.41 -0.32
C MET A 1 3.20 -2.66 0.34
N LEU A 2 3.82 -3.56 -0.42
CA LEU A 2 4.58 -4.68 0.13
C LEU A 2 6.05 -4.27 0.22
N PHE A 3 6.67 -4.54 1.35
CA PHE A 3 7.99 -4.05 1.71
C PHE A 3 8.95 -5.21 2.01
N ARG A 4 10.22 -5.04 1.68
CA ARG A 4 11.31 -5.95 1.99
C ARG A 4 12.59 -5.15 2.27
N SER A 5 13.53 -5.71 3.02
CA SER A 5 14.84 -5.10 3.29
C SER A 5 15.59 -4.78 1.99
N SER A 6 15.50 -5.66 1.00
CA SER A 6 15.95 -5.44 -0.38
C SER A 6 14.98 -6.10 -1.36
N ARG A 7 14.54 -5.36 -2.37
CA ARG A 7 13.63 -5.85 -3.43
C ARG A 7 14.26 -6.95 -4.29
N ARG A 8 15.58 -7.02 -4.32
CA ARG A 8 16.35 -8.02 -5.09
C ARG A 8 16.44 -9.38 -4.37
N GLU A 9 16.12 -9.41 -3.08
CA GLU A 9 16.19 -10.62 -2.28
C GLU A 9 15.01 -11.56 -2.56
N LYS A 10 15.30 -12.82 -2.86
CA LYS A 10 14.29 -13.85 -3.21
C LYS A 10 14.12 -14.91 -2.12
N THR A 11 14.45 -14.59 -0.88
CA THR A 11 14.28 -15.45 0.29
C THR A 11 13.09 -14.98 1.16
N GLY A 12 12.66 -15.78 2.14
CA GLY A 12 11.68 -15.35 3.15
C GLY A 12 12.26 -14.32 4.12
N THR A 13 11.39 -13.61 4.85
CA THR A 13 11.76 -12.79 6.01
C THR A 13 12.11 -13.69 7.19
N GLU A 14 12.69 -13.14 8.26
CA GLU A 14 12.98 -13.90 9.49
C GLU A 14 11.73 -14.54 10.10
N GLY A 15 10.54 -13.93 9.95
CA GLY A 15 9.26 -14.48 10.34
C GLY A 15 8.66 -15.49 9.34
N GLY A 16 9.41 -15.89 8.30
CA GLY A 16 8.95 -16.82 7.25
C GLY A 16 8.09 -16.18 6.16
N ASN A 17 7.69 -14.91 6.30
CA ASN A 17 6.95 -14.17 5.29
C ASN A 17 7.86 -13.80 4.10
N LYS A 18 7.27 -13.59 2.94
CA LYS A 18 8.03 -13.14 1.73
C LYS A 18 8.20 -11.63 1.67
N TYR A 19 7.41 -10.89 2.43
CA TYR A 19 7.35 -9.44 2.48
C TYR A 19 6.60 -8.98 3.74
N TYR A 20 6.73 -7.71 4.06
CA TYR A 20 5.95 -7.02 5.08
C TYR A 20 4.92 -6.09 4.45
N HIS A 21 3.89 -5.74 5.19
CA HIS A 21 2.97 -4.68 4.82
C HIS A 21 3.54 -3.31 5.24
N LEU A 22 3.26 -2.30 4.42
CA LEU A 22 3.59 -0.90 4.70
C LEU A 22 2.49 -0.02 4.10
N ILE A 23 1.94 0.89 4.89
CA ILE A 23 0.95 1.86 4.41
C ILE A 23 1.67 3.13 4.01
N LEU A 24 1.40 3.62 2.81
CA LEU A 24 1.88 4.90 2.29
C LEU A 24 0.69 5.67 1.73
N LEU A 25 0.52 6.92 2.16
CA LEU A 25 -0.53 7.82 1.68
C LEU A 25 0.12 9.05 1.05
N ALA A 26 -0.38 9.47 -0.10
CA ALA A 26 0.07 10.69 -0.74
C ALA A 26 -0.51 11.92 -0.02
N LYS A 27 0.36 12.79 0.47
CA LYS A 27 0.02 14.04 1.15
C LYS A 27 -0.25 15.18 0.17
N ASN A 28 0.43 15.17 -0.97
CA ASN A 28 0.40 16.19 -1.99
C ASN A 28 0.76 15.59 -3.36
N GLU A 29 0.86 16.44 -4.40
CA GLU A 29 1.19 16.01 -5.76
C GLU A 29 2.57 15.32 -5.86
N THR A 30 3.58 15.81 -5.14
CA THR A 30 4.90 15.16 -5.07
C THR A 30 4.79 13.74 -4.52
N GLY A 31 4.06 13.57 -3.40
CA GLY A 31 3.80 12.25 -2.81
C GLY A 31 3.05 11.32 -3.77
N TYR A 32 2.08 11.84 -4.51
CA TYR A 32 1.35 11.05 -5.51
C TYR A 32 2.25 10.56 -6.65
N ARG A 33 3.11 11.44 -7.17
CA ARG A 33 4.10 11.06 -8.19
C ARG A 33 5.08 10.03 -7.67
N ASN A 34 5.61 10.24 -6.47
CA ASN A 34 6.53 9.30 -5.81
C ASN A 34 5.85 7.95 -5.56
N LEU A 35 4.60 7.93 -5.10
CA LEU A 35 3.83 6.69 -4.90
C LEU A 35 3.62 5.94 -6.21
N SER A 36 3.37 6.65 -7.32
CA SER A 36 3.24 6.06 -8.66
C SER A 36 4.56 5.45 -9.14
N VAL A 37 5.70 6.13 -8.90
CA VAL A 37 7.04 5.59 -9.21
C VAL A 37 7.33 4.37 -8.36
N LEU A 38 7.11 4.42 -7.04
CA LEU A 38 7.28 3.27 -6.13
C LEU A 38 6.44 2.07 -6.58
N SER A 39 5.18 2.31 -6.96
CA SER A 39 4.32 1.26 -7.49
C SER A 39 4.90 0.65 -8.77
N SER A 40 5.32 1.45 -9.73
CA SER A 40 5.91 0.98 -10.99
C SER A 40 7.18 0.18 -10.77
N LEU A 41 8.12 0.70 -9.98
CA LEU A 41 9.39 0.02 -9.68
C LEU A 41 9.18 -1.26 -8.87
N SER A 42 8.13 -1.34 -8.04
CA SER A 42 7.79 -2.57 -7.34
C SER A 42 7.44 -3.72 -8.29
N PHE A 43 6.83 -3.42 -9.44
CA PHE A 43 6.52 -4.40 -10.48
C PHE A 43 7.71 -4.69 -11.40
N THR A 44 8.44 -3.67 -11.82
CA THR A 44 9.52 -3.83 -12.82
C THR A 44 10.81 -4.39 -12.21
N GLU A 45 11.13 -4.02 -10.96
CA GLU A 45 12.38 -4.41 -10.30
C GLU A 45 12.18 -5.30 -9.08
N GLY A 46 11.06 -5.14 -8.36
CA GLY A 46 10.83 -5.76 -7.06
C GLY A 46 9.92 -6.98 -7.07
N PHE A 47 9.47 -7.44 -8.24
CA PHE A 47 8.50 -8.54 -8.33
C PHE A 47 9.11 -9.89 -7.94
N TYR A 48 8.60 -10.45 -6.85
CA TYR A 48 8.84 -11.84 -6.45
C TYR A 48 7.60 -12.37 -5.75
N TYR A 49 6.78 -13.15 -6.45
CA TYR A 49 5.40 -13.53 -6.13
C TYR A 49 4.43 -12.35 -6.04
N LYS A 50 4.86 -11.22 -5.53
CA LYS A 50 4.13 -9.95 -5.41
C LYS A 50 5.09 -8.79 -5.67
N PRO A 51 4.57 -7.61 -6.09
CA PRO A 51 5.37 -6.41 -6.25
C PRO A 51 5.84 -5.87 -4.88
N ARG A 52 7.14 -5.57 -4.73
CA ARG A 52 7.75 -5.15 -3.46
C ARG A 52 8.63 -3.93 -3.67
N ILE A 53 8.65 -3.06 -2.67
CA ILE A 53 9.61 -1.96 -2.53
C ILE A 53 10.59 -2.27 -1.40
N ASP A 54 11.65 -1.47 -1.30
CA ASP A 54 12.67 -1.59 -0.27
C ASP A 54 13.15 -0.22 0.24
N TRP A 55 14.11 -0.24 1.17
CA TRP A 55 14.69 0.97 1.74
C TRP A 55 15.34 1.88 0.69
N GLU A 56 16.05 1.32 -0.29
CA GLU A 56 16.69 2.09 -1.35
C GLU A 56 15.67 2.94 -2.14
N LEU A 57 14.51 2.37 -2.45
CA LEU A 57 13.43 3.09 -3.13
C LEU A 57 12.73 4.09 -2.20
N LEU A 58 12.51 3.72 -0.92
CA LEU A 58 11.90 4.64 0.02
C LEU A 58 12.77 5.87 0.27
N GLU A 59 14.09 5.71 0.40
CA GLU A 59 15.03 6.82 0.57
C GLU A 59 15.00 7.79 -0.61
N GLN A 60 14.73 7.31 -1.83
CA GLN A 60 14.65 8.14 -3.03
C GLN A 60 13.27 8.82 -3.23
N TYR A 61 12.19 8.16 -2.79
CA TYR A 61 10.82 8.54 -3.18
C TYR A 61 9.86 8.70 -1.98
N HIS A 62 10.35 9.06 -0.80
CA HIS A 62 9.52 9.26 0.41
C HIS A 62 8.87 10.64 0.51
N ASP A 63 9.40 11.64 -0.19
CA ASP A 63 8.88 13.02 -0.10
C ASP A 63 7.40 13.09 -0.43
N GLY A 64 6.66 13.87 0.38
CA GLY A 64 5.22 14.06 0.22
C GLY A 64 4.37 12.84 0.61
N LEU A 65 4.97 11.83 1.27
CA LEU A 65 4.25 10.64 1.76
C LEU A 65 4.05 10.68 3.28
N ILE A 66 2.93 10.11 3.71
CA ILE A 66 2.66 9.71 5.09
C ILE A 66 2.85 8.20 5.15
N CYS A 67 3.48 7.71 6.22
CA CYS A 67 3.78 6.30 6.41
C CYS A 67 3.18 5.79 7.73
N SER A 68 2.66 4.54 7.74
CA SER A 68 2.32 3.85 8.99
C SER A 68 2.86 2.42 9.00
N THR A 69 2.92 1.84 10.22
CA THR A 69 3.45 0.48 10.45
C THR A 69 2.58 -0.63 9.87
N ALA A 70 1.40 -0.31 9.35
CA ALA A 70 0.39 -1.25 8.88
C ALA A 70 -0.10 -2.24 9.97
N CYS A 71 -0.75 -3.33 9.55
CA CYS A 71 -1.31 -4.37 10.42
C CYS A 71 -0.20 -5.27 11.03
N VAL A 72 -0.59 -6.36 11.69
CA VAL A 72 0.33 -7.34 12.26
C VAL A 72 1.33 -7.94 11.26
N ALA A 73 1.09 -7.82 9.96
CA ALA A 73 2.01 -8.22 8.89
C ALA A 73 3.09 -7.15 8.56
N GLY A 74 3.07 -5.99 9.21
CA GLY A 74 4.10 -4.96 9.07
C GLY A 74 5.45 -5.38 9.66
N GLU A 75 6.55 -4.71 9.25
CA GLU A 75 7.90 -5.05 9.72
C GLU A 75 8.05 -4.86 11.24
N VAL A 76 7.62 -3.71 11.77
CA VAL A 76 7.68 -3.40 13.20
C VAL A 76 6.82 -4.35 14.04
N PRO A 77 5.53 -4.59 13.72
CA PRO A 77 4.72 -5.60 14.40
C PRO A 77 5.31 -7.00 14.36
N GLN A 78 5.85 -7.44 13.22
CA GLN A 78 6.45 -8.78 13.11
C GLN A 78 7.67 -8.94 14.01
N LEU A 79 8.54 -7.94 14.13
CA LEU A 79 9.67 -7.97 15.06
C LEU A 79 9.22 -8.06 16.53
N ILE A 80 8.15 -7.35 16.89
CA ILE A 80 7.53 -7.46 18.23
C ILE A 80 7.03 -8.88 18.48
N LEU A 81 6.31 -9.47 17.53
CA LEU A 81 5.78 -10.83 17.65
C LEU A 81 6.89 -11.89 17.76
N LEU A 82 8.05 -11.65 17.17
CA LEU A 82 9.26 -12.47 17.30
C LEU A 82 10.01 -12.24 18.63
N GLY A 83 9.53 -11.36 19.52
CA GLY A 83 10.18 -11.02 20.79
C GLY A 83 11.40 -10.08 20.63
N ARG A 84 11.56 -9.44 19.47
CA ARG A 84 12.69 -8.58 19.10
C ARG A 84 12.29 -7.09 19.21
N THR A 85 11.76 -6.68 20.35
CA THR A 85 11.23 -5.32 20.56
C THR A 85 12.29 -4.23 20.36
N ALA A 86 13.55 -4.47 20.74
CA ALA A 86 14.63 -3.52 20.51
C ALA A 86 14.91 -3.31 19.01
N ASP A 87 14.85 -4.35 18.20
CA ASP A 87 14.98 -4.25 16.74
C ASP A 87 13.77 -3.55 16.13
N ALA A 88 12.57 -3.83 16.62
CA ALA A 88 11.34 -3.15 16.21
C ALA A 88 11.44 -1.63 16.44
N GLU A 89 11.93 -1.23 17.61
CA GLU A 89 12.13 0.18 17.94
C GLU A 89 13.19 0.85 17.05
N ARG A 90 14.30 0.15 16.77
CA ARG A 90 15.33 0.63 15.84
C ARG A 90 14.78 0.83 14.42
N VAL A 91 13.96 -0.12 13.92
CA VAL A 91 13.32 -0.02 12.60
C VAL A 91 12.29 1.11 12.58
N ALA A 92 11.46 1.23 13.61
CA ALA A 92 10.51 2.34 13.74
C ALA A 92 11.25 3.71 13.79
N GLY A 93 12.39 3.78 14.49
CA GLY A 93 13.26 4.95 14.49
C GLY A 93 13.76 5.33 13.10
N ARG A 94 14.17 4.34 12.30
CA ARG A 94 14.59 4.57 10.90
C ARG A 94 13.45 5.11 10.02
N TYR A 95 12.24 4.58 10.15
CA TYR A 95 11.07 5.15 9.45
C TYR A 95 10.79 6.59 9.92
N ARG A 96 10.87 6.86 11.22
CA ARG A 96 10.73 8.20 11.77
C ARG A 96 11.77 9.18 11.22
N GLU A 97 13.03 8.75 11.11
CA GLU A 97 14.10 9.58 10.53
C GLU A 97 13.86 9.87 9.05
N LEU A 98 13.40 8.88 8.29
CA LEU A 98 13.14 9.03 6.86
C LEU A 98 11.93 9.92 6.56
N PHE A 99 10.79 9.67 7.18
CA PHE A 99 9.53 10.39 6.91
C PHE A 99 9.35 11.66 7.76
N GLY A 100 10.12 11.79 8.84
CA GLY A 100 9.90 12.79 9.89
C GLY A 100 8.80 12.37 10.87
N ALA A 101 8.90 12.84 12.13
CA ALA A 101 7.97 12.46 13.20
C ALA A 101 6.50 12.85 12.92
N ASP A 102 6.29 13.86 12.06
CA ASP A 102 4.95 14.33 11.72
C ASP A 102 4.27 13.51 10.62
N ASN A 103 5.03 12.75 9.82
CA ASN A 103 4.51 11.97 8.71
C ASN A 103 4.64 10.46 8.93
N TYR A 104 5.08 10.02 10.10
CA TYR A 104 5.17 8.61 10.46
C TYR A 104 4.30 8.29 11.67
N PHE A 105 3.52 7.20 11.59
CA PHE A 105 2.58 6.78 12.61
C PHE A 105 2.80 5.31 12.98
N LEU A 106 2.72 5.01 14.28
CA LEU A 106 2.57 3.63 14.74
C LEU A 106 1.08 3.29 14.76
N GLU A 107 0.72 2.25 14.04
CA GLU A 107 -0.68 1.89 13.78
C GLU A 107 -1.15 0.82 14.77
N LEU A 108 -2.27 1.09 15.43
CA LEU A 108 -2.94 0.19 16.35
C LEU A 108 -4.18 -0.40 15.66
N GLN A 109 -4.39 -1.70 15.85
CA GLN A 109 -5.58 -2.40 15.39
C GLN A 109 -6.11 -3.29 16.52
N ASP A 110 -7.43 -3.50 16.60
CA ASP A 110 -8.04 -4.38 17.58
C ASP A 110 -9.23 -5.14 16.97
N HIS A 111 -8.99 -6.41 16.70
CA HIS A 111 -9.99 -7.40 16.28
C HIS A 111 -10.11 -8.51 17.34
N ALA A 112 -9.77 -8.22 18.60
CA ALA A 112 -9.70 -9.17 19.70
C ALA A 112 -8.71 -10.34 19.45
N MET A 113 -7.63 -10.08 18.71
CA MET A 113 -6.57 -11.06 18.47
C MET A 113 -5.41 -10.89 19.46
N ASP A 114 -4.89 -12.00 19.97
CA ASP A 114 -3.76 -11.99 20.91
C ASP A 114 -2.51 -11.33 20.32
N GLU A 115 -2.27 -11.51 19.03
CA GLU A 115 -1.16 -10.89 18.30
C GLU A 115 -1.26 -9.36 18.32
N GLU A 116 -2.44 -8.80 18.05
CA GLU A 116 -2.67 -7.36 18.10
C GLU A 116 -2.52 -6.80 19.50
N ALA A 117 -3.09 -7.49 20.51
CA ALA A 117 -2.95 -7.08 21.89
C ALA A 117 -1.47 -7.06 22.35
N ARG A 118 -0.65 -8.03 21.89
CA ARG A 118 0.80 -8.04 22.14
C ARG A 118 1.51 -6.90 21.45
N VAL A 119 1.19 -6.64 20.19
CA VAL A 119 1.77 -5.55 19.38
C VAL A 119 1.41 -4.19 19.98
N ASN A 120 0.14 -3.95 20.27
CA ASN A 120 -0.34 -2.68 20.83
C ASN A 120 0.32 -2.35 22.17
N ARG A 121 0.53 -3.36 23.04
CA ARG A 121 1.20 -3.20 24.34
C ARG A 121 2.63 -2.65 24.20
N GLU A 122 3.32 -3.01 23.13
CA GLU A 122 4.68 -2.54 22.86
C GLU A 122 4.70 -1.21 22.06
N LEU A 123 3.76 -1.03 21.12
CA LEU A 123 3.72 0.17 20.28
C LEU A 123 3.36 1.44 21.07
N VAL A 124 2.44 1.37 22.04
CA VAL A 124 2.02 2.53 22.83
C VAL A 124 3.20 3.18 23.59
N PRO A 125 4.00 2.46 24.39
CA PRO A 125 5.18 3.05 25.02
C PRO A 125 6.29 3.40 24.02
N MET A 126 6.42 2.66 22.91
CA MET A 126 7.40 2.94 21.85
C MET A 126 7.11 4.28 21.17
N ALA A 127 5.83 4.60 20.90
CA ALA A 127 5.42 5.89 20.34
C ALA A 127 5.90 7.06 21.20
N LYS A 128 5.76 6.95 22.52
CA LYS A 128 6.23 7.98 23.48
C LYS A 128 7.75 8.12 23.44
N ARG A 129 8.50 7.01 23.44
CA ARG A 129 9.97 7.04 23.39
C ARG A 129 10.50 7.65 22.10
N LEU A 130 9.88 7.30 20.97
CA LEU A 130 10.27 7.79 19.65
C LEU A 130 9.71 9.19 19.35
N GLY A 131 8.76 9.71 20.11
CA GLY A 131 8.08 10.98 19.82
C GLY A 131 7.32 10.94 18.50
N VAL A 132 6.69 9.82 18.19
CA VAL A 132 5.81 9.62 17.01
C VAL A 132 4.36 9.45 17.44
N ARG A 133 3.42 9.73 16.55
CA ARG A 133 1.99 9.63 16.83
C ARG A 133 1.48 8.20 16.64
N LEU A 134 0.45 7.87 17.41
CA LEU A 134 -0.35 6.67 17.22
C LEU A 134 -1.52 6.97 16.29
N ILE A 135 -1.95 5.96 15.50
CA ILE A 135 -3.19 6.01 14.72
C ILE A 135 -3.93 4.68 14.93
N ALA A 136 -5.26 4.75 15.10
CA ALA A 136 -6.09 3.56 15.18
C ALA A 136 -6.78 3.31 13.83
N THR A 137 -6.67 2.09 13.31
CA THR A 137 -7.33 1.67 12.07
C THR A 137 -8.13 0.40 12.25
N ASN A 138 -9.03 0.14 11.31
CA ASN A 138 -9.99 -0.97 11.43
C ASN A 138 -9.68 -2.16 10.50
N ASP A 139 -8.73 -2.06 9.58
CA ASP A 139 -8.38 -3.11 8.59
C ASP A 139 -9.63 -3.78 7.96
N VAL A 140 -10.55 -2.96 7.43
CA VAL A 140 -11.86 -3.37 6.94
C VAL A 140 -11.74 -4.32 5.75
N HIS A 141 -12.41 -5.47 5.82
CA HIS A 141 -12.49 -6.44 4.74
C HIS A 141 -13.92 -6.66 4.21
N TYR A 142 -14.93 -6.26 4.97
CA TYR A 142 -16.35 -6.33 4.60
C TYR A 142 -17.16 -5.26 5.36
N LEU A 143 -18.40 -5.02 4.93
CA LEU A 143 -19.20 -3.91 5.47
C LEU A 143 -19.84 -4.23 6.80
N GLU A 144 -20.51 -5.37 6.92
CA GLU A 144 -21.24 -5.76 8.11
C GLU A 144 -20.63 -7.03 8.74
N ARG A 145 -20.76 -7.17 10.04
CA ARG A 145 -20.25 -8.35 10.76
C ARG A 145 -20.83 -9.67 10.23
N ALA A 146 -22.07 -9.64 9.72
CA ALA A 146 -22.72 -10.80 9.11
C ALA A 146 -22.07 -11.25 7.80
N ASP A 147 -21.33 -10.35 7.10
CA ASP A 147 -20.66 -10.64 5.83
C ASP A 147 -19.42 -11.52 5.99
N ALA A 148 -18.98 -11.80 7.21
CA ALA A 148 -17.81 -12.65 7.48
C ALA A 148 -17.89 -14.02 6.78
N ALA A 149 -19.08 -14.62 6.71
CA ALA A 149 -19.28 -15.92 6.05
C ALA A 149 -19.15 -15.81 4.53
N ALA A 150 -19.66 -14.73 3.92
CA ALA A 150 -19.52 -14.47 2.49
C ALA A 150 -18.06 -14.17 2.13
N HIS A 151 -17.36 -13.40 2.96
CA HIS A 151 -15.93 -13.13 2.82
C HIS A 151 -15.09 -14.42 2.91
N ASP A 152 -15.40 -15.32 3.85
CA ASP A 152 -14.73 -16.61 3.97
C ASP A 152 -14.89 -17.48 2.71
N ALA A 153 -16.08 -17.46 2.09
CA ALA A 153 -16.30 -18.12 0.80
C ALA A 153 -15.49 -17.45 -0.34
N LEU A 154 -15.41 -16.11 -0.35
CA LEU A 154 -14.61 -15.36 -1.32
C LEU A 154 -13.11 -15.68 -1.23
N LEU A 155 -12.58 -15.83 -0.01
CA LEU A 155 -11.20 -16.30 0.20
C LEU A 155 -10.96 -17.69 -0.39
N CYS A 156 -11.94 -18.58 -0.29
CA CYS A 156 -11.85 -19.92 -0.92
C CYS A 156 -11.77 -19.83 -2.45
N VAL A 157 -12.56 -18.95 -3.07
CA VAL A 157 -12.51 -18.69 -4.52
C VAL A 157 -11.12 -18.15 -4.91
N GLY A 158 -10.61 -17.13 -4.20
CA GLY A 158 -9.32 -16.50 -4.49
C GLY A 158 -8.10 -17.41 -4.27
N THR A 159 -8.22 -18.43 -3.41
CA THR A 159 -7.13 -19.37 -3.08
C THR A 159 -7.31 -20.76 -3.70
N ASN A 160 -8.35 -20.95 -4.52
CA ASN A 160 -8.73 -22.24 -5.11
C ASN A 160 -8.87 -23.35 -4.05
N ARG A 161 -9.63 -23.06 -3.00
CA ARG A 161 -9.93 -23.94 -1.87
C ARG A 161 -11.43 -24.11 -1.70
N LYS A 162 -11.85 -25.11 -0.92
CA LYS A 162 -13.25 -25.32 -0.50
C LYS A 162 -13.44 -24.83 0.94
N VAL A 163 -14.64 -24.38 1.27
CA VAL A 163 -15.00 -23.99 2.65
C VAL A 163 -14.78 -25.15 3.65
N SER A 164 -14.96 -26.39 3.19
CA SER A 164 -14.73 -27.63 4.00
C SER A 164 -13.25 -27.96 4.25
N ASP A 165 -12.30 -27.34 3.51
CA ASP A 165 -10.89 -27.66 3.67
C ASP A 165 -10.39 -27.17 5.03
N GLN A 166 -9.67 -28.05 5.76
CA GLN A 166 -9.15 -27.72 7.09
C GLN A 166 -7.93 -26.77 7.02
N GLN A 167 -7.06 -26.97 6.03
CA GLN A 167 -5.85 -26.17 5.83
C GLN A 167 -6.06 -25.15 4.71
N ARG A 168 -6.60 -23.99 5.05
CA ARG A 168 -6.82 -22.86 4.14
C ARG A 168 -6.71 -21.53 4.85
N MET A 169 -6.58 -20.46 4.08
CA MET A 169 -6.64 -19.11 4.62
C MET A 169 -8.01 -18.84 5.21
N ARG A 170 -8.04 -18.33 6.45
CA ARG A 170 -9.23 -17.90 7.18
C ARG A 170 -8.89 -16.67 8.00
N PHE A 171 -9.86 -15.80 8.19
CA PHE A 171 -9.76 -14.78 9.23
C PHE A 171 -10.13 -15.40 10.58
N PRO A 172 -9.43 -15.03 11.66
CA PRO A 172 -9.61 -15.70 12.96
C PRO A 172 -10.93 -15.34 13.65
N CYS A 173 -11.52 -14.19 13.30
CA CYS A 173 -12.74 -13.65 13.91
C CYS A 173 -13.59 -12.88 12.88
N PRO A 174 -14.85 -12.56 13.19
CA PRO A 174 -15.74 -11.81 12.32
C PRO A 174 -15.64 -10.28 12.53
N ASP A 175 -14.55 -9.77 13.10
CA ASP A 175 -14.45 -8.38 13.55
C ASP A 175 -13.78 -7.43 12.54
N PHE A 176 -13.55 -7.90 11.29
CA PHE A 176 -12.98 -7.11 10.19
C PHE A 176 -14.05 -6.34 9.38
N TYR A 177 -15.17 -6.01 9.98
CA TYR A 177 -16.24 -5.21 9.38
C TYR A 177 -15.98 -3.70 9.58
N LEU A 178 -16.70 -2.87 8.84
CA LEU A 178 -16.61 -1.42 8.96
C LEU A 178 -17.30 -0.96 10.27
N LYS A 179 -16.52 -0.86 11.34
CA LYS A 179 -16.98 -0.37 12.63
C LYS A 179 -17.36 1.10 12.58
N SER A 180 -18.37 1.48 13.34
CA SER A 180 -18.75 2.87 13.55
C SER A 180 -17.69 3.66 14.32
N ALA A 181 -17.78 4.98 14.28
CA ALA A 181 -16.89 5.86 15.06
C ALA A 181 -17.00 5.61 16.57
N ASP A 182 -18.19 5.30 17.07
CA ASP A 182 -18.43 5.00 18.49
C ASP A 182 -17.77 3.67 18.87
N GLU A 183 -17.95 2.62 18.06
CA GLU A 183 -17.28 1.33 18.28
C GLU A 183 -15.75 1.47 18.27
N MET A 184 -15.19 2.22 17.33
CA MET A 184 -13.74 2.48 17.28
C MET A 184 -13.29 3.29 18.51
N SER A 185 -14.05 4.28 18.94
CA SER A 185 -13.73 5.09 20.12
C SER A 185 -13.76 4.25 21.41
N ASP A 186 -14.70 3.31 21.52
CA ASP A 186 -14.78 2.40 22.65
C ASP A 186 -13.62 1.40 22.70
N LEU A 187 -13.18 0.87 21.54
CA LEU A 187 -12.03 -0.04 21.44
C LEU A 187 -10.72 0.65 21.89
N PHE A 188 -10.53 1.90 21.50
CA PHE A 188 -9.30 2.65 21.77
C PHE A 188 -9.45 3.72 22.85
N ARG A 189 -10.44 3.59 23.77
CA ARG A 189 -10.71 4.54 24.85
C ARG A 189 -9.51 4.83 25.77
N GLU A 190 -8.56 3.90 25.86
CA GLU A 190 -7.34 4.07 26.66
C GLU A 190 -6.26 4.88 25.92
N VAL A 191 -6.43 5.07 24.59
CA VAL A 191 -5.49 5.80 23.72
C VAL A 191 -6.31 6.68 22.74
N PRO A 192 -7.12 7.63 23.26
CA PRO A 192 -8.06 8.40 22.42
C PRO A 192 -7.36 9.26 21.36
N GLU A 193 -6.10 9.62 21.60
CA GLU A 193 -5.26 10.32 20.61
C GLU A 193 -5.07 9.50 19.34
N ALA A 194 -5.09 8.16 19.38
CA ALA A 194 -4.97 7.34 18.21
C ALA A 194 -6.21 7.47 17.28
N ILE A 195 -7.38 7.73 17.85
CA ILE A 195 -8.61 8.04 17.08
C ILE A 195 -8.54 9.47 16.53
N SER A 196 -8.22 10.48 17.36
CA SER A 196 -8.17 11.87 16.89
C SER A 196 -7.11 12.10 15.82
N ASN A 197 -6.01 11.36 15.84
CA ASN A 197 -4.98 11.42 14.80
C ASN A 197 -5.44 10.90 13.44
N THR A 198 -6.55 10.16 13.34
CA THR A 198 -7.15 9.80 12.04
C THR A 198 -7.65 11.04 11.30
N LEU A 199 -8.22 12.00 12.04
CA LEU A 199 -8.64 13.29 11.47
C LEU A 199 -7.42 14.10 11.01
N LEU A 200 -6.33 14.10 11.80
CA LEU A 200 -5.08 14.73 11.40
C LEU A 200 -4.54 14.15 10.08
N VAL A 201 -4.53 12.83 9.93
CA VAL A 201 -4.10 12.18 8.67
C VAL A 201 -5.02 12.57 7.52
N ASN A 202 -6.34 12.66 7.75
CA ASN A 202 -7.29 13.12 6.74
C ASN A 202 -7.00 14.57 6.30
N GLU A 203 -6.68 15.47 7.23
CA GLU A 203 -6.30 16.85 6.92
C GLU A 203 -4.97 16.94 6.16
N MET A 204 -4.01 16.09 6.51
CA MET A 204 -2.70 16.03 5.85
C MET A 204 -2.78 15.47 4.44
N ALA A 205 -3.64 14.49 4.18
CA ALA A 205 -3.83 13.85 2.88
C ALA A 205 -4.75 14.69 1.96
N ASN A 206 -4.41 15.95 1.75
CA ASN A 206 -5.22 16.90 0.98
C ASN A 206 -4.73 16.99 -0.47
N LEU A 207 -4.84 15.92 -1.22
CA LEU A 207 -4.46 15.83 -2.62
C LEU A 207 -5.69 15.92 -3.54
N ILE A 208 -5.67 16.88 -4.45
CA ILE A 208 -6.58 16.89 -5.59
C ILE A 208 -5.79 16.38 -6.81
N ILE A 209 -6.17 15.20 -7.31
CA ILE A 209 -5.56 14.64 -8.53
C ILE A 209 -6.05 15.47 -9.72
N PRO A 210 -5.16 16.20 -10.42
CA PRO A 210 -5.56 16.94 -11.61
C PRO A 210 -5.98 15.94 -12.70
N LEU A 211 -7.13 16.20 -13.30
CA LEU A 211 -7.61 15.48 -14.49
C LEU A 211 -7.48 16.40 -15.71
N PRO A 212 -6.26 16.63 -16.24
CA PRO A 212 -6.10 17.35 -17.50
C PRO A 212 -6.82 16.55 -18.59
N GLY A 213 -7.23 17.22 -19.64
CA GLY A 213 -7.72 16.54 -20.85
C GLY A 213 -6.72 15.51 -21.38
N PRO A 214 -7.01 14.84 -22.49
CA PRO A 214 -6.12 13.84 -23.07
C PRO A 214 -4.71 14.39 -23.24
N LEU A 215 -3.73 13.75 -22.60
CA LEU A 215 -2.31 14.06 -22.77
C LEU A 215 -1.80 13.24 -23.96
N LEU A 216 -1.45 13.93 -25.04
CA LEU A 216 -0.76 13.30 -26.16
C LEU A 216 0.74 13.29 -25.85
N PRO A 217 1.47 12.20 -26.18
CA PRO A 217 2.91 12.19 -26.07
C PRO A 217 3.52 13.23 -27.03
N GLU A 218 4.46 14.02 -26.53
CA GLU A 218 5.29 14.88 -27.39
C GLU A 218 6.27 13.98 -28.13
N PHE A 219 6.18 14.01 -29.46
CA PHE A 219 7.12 13.33 -30.33
C PHE A 219 8.16 14.35 -30.82
N GLU A 220 9.41 14.18 -30.45
CA GLU A 220 10.51 14.98 -30.98
C GLU A 220 10.73 14.60 -32.46
N ILE A 221 10.39 15.52 -33.36
CA ILE A 221 10.68 15.36 -34.77
C ILE A 221 12.19 15.41 -34.94
N PRO A 222 12.85 14.36 -35.46
CA PRO A 222 14.28 14.38 -35.69
C PRO A 222 14.70 15.58 -36.55
N SER A 223 15.81 16.23 -36.20
CA SER A 223 16.26 17.49 -36.79
C SER A 223 16.45 17.45 -38.32
N PHE A 224 16.66 16.28 -38.90
CA PHE A 224 16.77 16.10 -40.33
C PHE A 224 15.43 16.30 -41.08
N TYR A 225 14.28 16.22 -40.40
CA TYR A 225 12.97 16.57 -40.97
C TYR A 225 12.66 18.06 -40.82
N SER A 226 13.35 18.79 -39.95
CA SER A 226 13.10 20.22 -39.72
C SER A 226 13.84 21.14 -40.70
N GLN A 227 14.73 20.60 -41.55
CA GLN A 227 15.52 21.40 -42.50
C GLN A 227 14.92 21.53 -43.89
N ASP A 228 13.92 20.73 -44.25
CA ASP A 228 13.23 20.82 -45.53
C ASP A 228 11.86 21.47 -45.36
N ASN A 229 11.74 22.73 -45.76
CA ASN A 229 10.49 23.47 -45.90
C ASN A 229 9.58 22.93 -47.04
N ASP A 230 9.87 21.76 -47.60
CA ASP A 230 9.11 21.09 -48.65
C ASP A 230 8.31 19.91 -48.14
N LEU A 231 7.49 20.10 -47.10
CA LEU A 231 6.37 19.19 -46.78
C LEU A 231 5.17 19.41 -47.73
N GLN A 232 5.43 19.73 -49.01
CA GLN A 232 4.46 19.57 -50.08
C GLN A 232 4.76 18.26 -50.80
N ALA A 233 3.98 17.25 -50.48
CA ALA A 233 4.04 15.86 -50.95
C ALA A 233 4.93 14.92 -50.12
N GLY A 234 4.51 14.65 -48.90
CA GLY A 234 4.87 13.35 -48.30
C GLY A 234 4.37 12.20 -49.19
N PRO A 235 5.07 11.06 -49.25
CA PRO A 235 4.56 9.90 -49.98
C PRO A 235 3.15 9.62 -49.46
N GLU A 236 2.19 9.41 -50.36
CA GLU A 236 0.85 8.95 -50.03
C GLU A 236 1.01 7.83 -49.02
N VAL A 237 0.54 8.05 -47.79
CA VAL A 237 0.38 6.98 -46.82
C VAL A 237 -0.66 6.07 -47.43
N ARG A 238 -0.21 5.05 -48.14
CA ARG A 238 -1.08 3.96 -48.56
C ARG A 238 -1.58 3.38 -47.24
N GLU A 239 -2.87 3.58 -46.99
CA GLU A 239 -3.53 2.81 -45.92
C GLU A 239 -3.14 1.35 -46.11
N PRO A 240 -2.68 0.64 -45.08
CA PRO A 240 -2.45 -0.77 -45.20
C PRO A 240 -3.77 -1.37 -45.69
N ASP A 241 -3.75 -2.09 -46.84
CA ASP A 241 -4.87 -2.87 -47.33
C ASP A 241 -5.19 -3.90 -46.24
N LEU A 242 -6.08 -3.54 -45.34
CA LEU A 242 -6.69 -4.45 -44.40
C LEU A 242 -7.69 -5.29 -45.19
N GLY A 243 -7.13 -6.27 -45.92
CA GLY A 243 -7.90 -7.26 -46.67
C GLY A 243 -9.07 -7.72 -45.84
N GLY A 244 -10.25 -7.73 -46.48
CA GLY A 244 -11.61 -7.80 -45.93
C GLY A 244 -12.00 -9.00 -45.05
N GLU A 245 -11.13 -9.50 -44.18
CA GLU A 245 -11.45 -10.62 -43.28
C GLU A 245 -11.50 -10.26 -41.78
N VAL A 246 -11.26 -9.00 -41.39
CA VAL A 246 -11.27 -8.62 -39.97
C VAL A 246 -12.58 -7.96 -39.53
N ALA A 247 -13.48 -7.60 -40.43
CA ALA A 247 -14.77 -6.96 -40.12
C ALA A 247 -15.83 -7.90 -39.48
N GLY A 248 -15.56 -9.17 -39.34
CA GLY A 248 -16.53 -10.21 -38.91
C GLY A 248 -16.42 -10.66 -37.43
N ARG A 249 -15.53 -10.13 -36.61
CA ARG A 249 -15.27 -10.68 -35.26
C ARG A 249 -15.44 -9.76 -34.07
N LEU A 250 -15.98 -8.57 -34.23
CA LEU A 250 -16.39 -7.73 -33.10
C LEU A 250 -17.91 -7.46 -33.22
N GLY A 251 -18.70 -8.52 -33.03
CA GLY A 251 -20.11 -8.41 -32.73
C GLY A 251 -20.27 -8.03 -31.25
N PHE A 252 -20.90 -6.88 -30.98
CA PHE A 252 -21.52 -6.53 -29.72
C PHE A 252 -22.76 -7.40 -29.48
#